data_b264c1302b05559bd85fe35716a536bb
#
_entry.id   b264c1302b05559bd85fe35716a536bb
#
_cell.length_a   1.000
_cell.length_b   1.000
_cell.length_c   1.000
_cell.angle_alpha   90.00
_cell.angle_beta   90.00
_cell.angle_gamma   90.00
#
_symmetry.space_group_name_H-M   'P 1'
#
loop_
_entity.id
_entity.type
_entity.pdbx_description
1 polymer ?
#
loop_
_entity_poly.entity_id
_entity_poly.type
_entity_poly.pdbx_seq_one_letter_code
_entity_poly.pdbx_strand_id
1 'polypeptide(L)'
;MGGIATKAPAFAGIFLVFTFALLAMPGTSNFVGEFMILLGVFQAKTAIAIIASVGVGLAAVYALRLYIRAMHNRVGPLVQARELTLRDGLVLVPMLLAVVALALYPQFALKRGEHAVAGSLAAAKLSQKQQQVVAAARADREDAP
;
A
#
# COMPACT_ATOMS: atom_id res chain seq x y z
N MET A 1 18.73 -6.53 19.03
CA MET A 1 17.92 -7.74 18.76
C MET A 1 18.13 -8.13 17.31
N GLY A 2 18.35 -9.40 17.01
CA GLY A 2 18.55 -9.87 15.63
C GLY A 2 18.83 -11.37 15.62
N GLY A 3 18.99 -11.96 14.42
CA GLY A 3 19.34 -13.36 14.24
C GLY A 3 18.19 -14.33 14.49
N ILE A 4 16.94 -13.88 14.44
CA ILE A 4 15.76 -14.74 14.63
C ILE A 4 15.67 -15.81 13.55
N ALA A 5 16.12 -15.50 12.32
CA ALA A 5 16.09 -16.44 11.20
C ALA A 5 16.90 -17.73 11.45
N THR A 6 17.94 -17.69 12.28
CA THR A 6 18.74 -18.88 12.61
C THR A 6 18.04 -19.81 13.59
N LYS A 7 17.14 -19.28 14.42
CA LYS A 7 16.40 -20.04 15.43
C LYS A 7 14.97 -20.36 15.02
N ALA A 8 14.37 -19.57 14.13
CA ALA A 8 13.01 -19.68 13.64
C ALA A 8 12.94 -19.39 12.14
N PRO A 9 13.45 -20.29 11.27
CA PRO A 9 13.53 -20.06 9.84
C PRO A 9 12.15 -19.97 9.16
N ALA A 10 11.16 -20.76 9.59
CA ALA A 10 9.82 -20.69 9.03
C ALA A 10 9.15 -19.35 9.35
N PHE A 11 9.30 -18.83 10.57
CA PHE A 11 8.83 -17.49 10.94
C PHE A 11 9.50 -16.40 10.11
N ALA A 12 10.82 -16.50 9.91
CA ALA A 12 11.56 -15.53 9.09
C ALA A 12 11.11 -15.53 7.62
N GLY A 13 10.79 -16.70 7.06
CA GLY A 13 10.25 -16.85 5.72
C GLY A 13 8.88 -16.19 5.57
N ILE A 14 7.95 -16.45 6.49
CA ILE A 14 6.63 -15.82 6.49
C ILE A 14 6.74 -14.30 6.67
N PHE A 15 7.60 -13.86 7.59
CA PHE A 15 7.84 -12.43 7.81
C PHE A 15 8.44 -11.75 6.57
N LEU A 16 9.29 -12.45 5.80
CA LEU A 16 9.80 -11.96 4.52
C LEU A 16 8.68 -11.75 3.50
N VAL A 17 7.75 -12.71 3.37
CA VAL A 17 6.63 -12.58 2.44
C VAL A 17 5.73 -11.39 2.82
N PHE A 18 5.44 -11.19 4.10
CA PHE A 18 4.69 -10.02 4.55
C PHE A 18 5.47 -8.71 4.33
N THR A 19 6.80 -8.72 4.50
CA THR A 19 7.64 -7.56 4.19
C THR A 19 7.56 -7.21 2.70
N PHE A 20 7.61 -8.20 1.80
CA PHE A 20 7.45 -7.99 0.37
C PHE A 20 6.05 -7.52 -0.01
N ALA A 21 5.01 -8.03 0.66
CA ALA A 21 3.65 -7.55 0.47
C ALA A 21 3.50 -6.08 0.89
N LEU A 22 4.13 -5.68 2.00
CA LEU A 22 4.17 -4.29 2.47
C LEU A 22 4.93 -3.36 1.51
N LEU A 23 5.96 -3.87 0.84
CA LEU A 23 6.77 -3.13 -0.13
C LEU A 23 6.12 -3.02 -1.51
N ALA A 24 4.89 -3.47 -1.66
CA ALA A 24 4.18 -3.51 -2.93
C ALA A 24 5.01 -4.14 -4.06
N MET A 25 5.72 -5.24 -3.78
CA MET A 25 6.46 -5.94 -4.83
C MET A 25 5.50 -6.50 -5.89
N PRO A 26 5.92 -6.52 -7.17
CA PRO A 26 5.15 -7.17 -8.22
C PRO A 26 4.77 -8.60 -7.82
N GLY A 27 3.47 -8.93 -7.87
CA GLY A 27 2.94 -10.20 -7.37
C GLY A 27 2.34 -10.13 -5.97
N THR A 28 2.29 -8.95 -5.34
CA THR A 28 1.59 -8.72 -4.07
C THR A 28 0.35 -7.85 -4.26
N SER A 29 -0.61 -7.95 -3.34
CA SER A 29 -1.88 -7.22 -3.41
C SER A 29 -1.69 -5.69 -3.41
N ASN A 30 -0.71 -5.18 -2.68
CA ASN A 30 -0.46 -3.75 -2.57
C ASN A 30 0.13 -3.15 -3.85
N PHE A 31 0.85 -3.93 -4.66
CA PHE A 31 1.45 -3.45 -5.90
C PHE A 31 0.42 -2.82 -6.84
N VAL A 32 -0.71 -3.49 -7.05
CA VAL A 32 -1.75 -2.98 -7.95
C VAL A 32 -2.30 -1.66 -7.45
N GLY A 33 -2.57 -1.54 -6.14
CA GLY A 33 -3.08 -0.32 -5.52
C GLY A 33 -2.11 0.85 -5.61
N GLU A 34 -0.86 0.66 -5.17
CA GLU A 34 0.17 1.71 -5.20
C GLU A 34 0.49 2.15 -6.63
N PHE A 35 0.60 1.20 -7.56
CA PHE A 35 0.85 1.50 -8.97
C PHE A 35 -0.27 2.35 -9.58
N MET A 36 -1.54 1.99 -9.34
CA MET A 36 -2.68 2.75 -9.85
C MET A 36 -2.76 4.15 -9.23
N ILE A 37 -2.46 4.29 -7.94
CA ILE A 37 -2.41 5.60 -7.27
C ILE A 37 -1.31 6.46 -7.87
N LEU A 38 -0.10 5.94 -8.00
CA LEU A 38 1.03 6.68 -8.59
C LEU A 38 0.74 7.10 -10.04
N LEU A 39 0.17 6.19 -10.83
CA LEU A 39 -0.22 6.49 -12.21
C LEU A 39 -1.27 7.60 -12.28
N GLY A 40 -2.29 7.55 -11.42
CA GLY A 40 -3.32 8.59 -11.34
C GLY A 40 -2.76 9.94 -10.92
N VAL A 41 -1.85 9.97 -9.94
CA VAL A 41 -1.17 11.19 -9.50
C VAL A 41 -0.25 11.73 -10.61
N PHE A 42 0.44 10.83 -11.34
CA PHE A 42 1.31 11.21 -12.45
C PHE A 42 0.54 11.92 -13.57
N GLN A 43 -0.65 11.43 -13.90
CA GLN A 43 -1.53 12.05 -14.90
C GLN A 43 -2.09 13.41 -14.45
N ALA A 44 -2.32 13.58 -13.13
CA ALA A 44 -2.86 14.80 -12.57
C ALA A 44 -1.80 15.88 -12.32
N LYS A 45 -0.69 15.51 -11.66
CA LYS A 45 0.41 16.40 -11.27
C LYS A 45 1.74 15.64 -11.18
N THR A 46 2.51 15.67 -12.25
CA THR A 46 3.80 14.96 -12.38
C THR A 46 4.78 15.26 -11.26
N ALA A 47 4.91 16.53 -10.83
CA ALA A 47 5.82 16.91 -9.75
C ALA A 47 5.51 16.20 -8.43
N ILE A 48 4.21 16.09 -8.09
CA ILE A 48 3.77 15.39 -6.87
C ILE A 48 4.02 13.88 -7.00
N ALA A 49 3.82 13.31 -8.19
CA ALA A 49 4.09 11.90 -8.45
C ALA A 49 5.58 11.54 -8.26
N ILE A 50 6.50 12.41 -8.69
CA ILE A 50 7.93 12.22 -8.48
C ILE A 50 8.27 12.19 -6.99
N ILE A 51 7.75 13.15 -6.21
CA ILE A 51 7.95 13.19 -4.75
C ILE A 51 7.38 11.93 -4.08
N ALA A 52 6.17 11.52 -4.47
CA ALA A 52 5.54 10.31 -3.96
C ALA A 52 6.35 9.04 -4.29
N SER A 53 6.91 8.95 -5.50
CA SER A 53 7.76 7.81 -5.91
C SER A 53 9.04 7.71 -5.08
N VAL A 54 9.65 8.84 -4.70
CA VAL A 54 10.79 8.86 -3.76
C VAL A 54 10.36 8.34 -2.39
N GLY A 55 9.15 8.68 -1.93
CA GLY A 55 8.58 8.15 -0.68
C GLY A 55 8.46 6.63 -0.69
N VAL A 56 7.98 6.06 -1.79
CA VAL A 56 7.90 4.59 -1.98
C VAL A 56 9.29 3.95 -1.92
N GLY A 57 10.29 4.56 -2.59
CA GLY A 57 11.67 4.09 -2.52
C GLY A 57 12.25 4.13 -1.11
N LEU A 58 12.00 5.17 -0.33
CA LEU A 58 12.41 5.26 1.07
C LEU A 58 11.69 4.22 1.95
N ALA A 59 10.40 3.94 1.69
CA ALA A 59 9.66 2.89 2.36
C ALA A 59 10.31 1.52 2.15
N ALA A 60 10.76 1.22 0.93
CA ALA A 60 11.49 0.00 0.62
C ALA A 60 12.78 -0.14 1.44
N VAL A 61 13.55 0.94 1.55
CA VAL A 61 14.81 0.95 2.31
C VAL A 61 14.57 0.68 3.80
N TYR A 62 13.60 1.34 4.42
CA TYR A 62 13.38 1.14 5.86
C TYR A 62 12.80 -0.25 6.17
N ALA A 63 11.90 -0.77 5.35
CA ALA A 63 11.31 -2.10 5.56
C ALA A 63 12.35 -3.21 5.38
N LEU A 64 13.21 -3.10 4.36
CA LEU A 64 14.31 -4.03 4.17
C LEU A 64 15.33 -3.96 5.31
N ARG A 65 15.65 -2.77 5.80
CA ARG A 65 16.50 -2.59 7.00
C ARG A 65 15.88 -3.21 8.25
N LEU A 66 14.57 -3.05 8.42
CA LEU A 66 13.83 -3.67 9.52
C LEU A 66 13.96 -5.19 9.45
N TYR A 67 13.71 -5.77 8.28
CA TYR A 67 13.84 -7.21 8.06
C TYR A 67 15.25 -7.72 8.37
N ILE A 68 16.27 -7.09 7.79
CA ILE A 68 17.67 -7.50 8.00
C ILE A 68 18.05 -7.39 9.49
N ARG A 69 17.67 -6.30 10.16
CA ARG A 69 17.97 -6.10 11.58
C ARG A 69 17.29 -7.12 12.48
N ALA A 70 16.04 -7.48 12.19
CA ALA A 70 15.28 -8.42 12.99
C ALA A 70 15.71 -9.88 12.74
N MET A 71 15.91 -10.25 11.48
CA MET A 71 16.08 -11.65 11.08
C MET A 71 17.55 -12.07 10.92
N HIS A 72 18.41 -11.22 10.33
CA HIS A 72 19.77 -11.61 9.91
C HIS A 72 20.91 -11.07 10.79
N ASN A 73 20.64 -10.21 11.76
CA ASN A 73 21.69 -9.65 12.61
C ASN A 73 22.14 -10.69 13.66
N ARG A 74 23.26 -10.42 14.36
CA ARG A 74 23.79 -11.31 15.39
C ARG A 74 22.75 -11.62 16.45
N VAL A 75 22.64 -12.91 16.81
CA VAL A 75 21.76 -13.38 17.88
C VAL A 75 22.22 -12.78 19.20
N GLY A 76 21.40 -11.94 19.80
CA GLY A 76 21.69 -11.41 21.14
C GLY A 76 21.51 -12.49 22.20
N PRO A 77 22.21 -12.40 23.36
CA PRO A 77 22.17 -13.42 24.40
C PRO A 77 20.78 -13.61 25.03
N LEU A 78 19.90 -12.62 24.89
CA LEU A 78 18.52 -12.64 25.44
C LEU A 78 17.46 -13.01 24.41
N VAL A 79 17.83 -13.38 23.18
CA VAL A 79 16.87 -13.74 22.13
C VAL A 79 16.43 -15.19 22.30
N GLN A 80 15.25 -15.35 22.88
CA GLN A 80 14.54 -16.63 22.94
C GLN A 80 13.55 -16.69 21.75
N ALA A 81 14.05 -16.92 20.55
CA ALA A 81 13.18 -17.16 19.40
C ALA A 81 12.71 -18.62 19.43
N ARG A 82 11.41 -18.80 19.36
CA ARG A 82 10.75 -20.10 19.25
C ARG A 82 10.20 -20.24 17.84
N GLU A 83 10.33 -21.42 17.26
CA GLU A 83 9.73 -21.76 15.97
C GLU A 83 8.21 -21.72 16.05
N LEU A 84 7.56 -21.51 14.89
CA LEU A 84 6.10 -21.47 14.77
C LEU A 84 5.46 -22.76 15.28
N THR A 85 4.44 -22.63 16.10
CA THR A 85 3.58 -23.75 16.49
C THR A 85 2.44 -23.92 15.47
N LEU A 86 1.81 -25.09 15.49
CA LEU A 86 0.60 -25.35 14.67
C LEU A 86 -0.48 -24.28 14.88
N ARG A 87 -0.62 -23.76 16.10
CA ARG A 87 -1.57 -22.70 16.42
C ARG A 87 -1.22 -21.37 15.73
N ASP A 88 0.05 -21.01 15.70
CA ASP A 88 0.53 -19.79 15.03
C ASP A 88 0.36 -19.94 13.51
N GLY A 89 0.63 -21.13 12.97
CA GLY A 89 0.40 -21.45 11.55
C GLY A 89 -1.07 -21.33 11.15
N LEU A 90 -1.98 -21.77 12.01
CA LEU A 90 -3.43 -21.69 11.75
C LEU A 90 -3.92 -20.23 11.57
N VAL A 91 -3.26 -19.26 12.19
CA VAL A 91 -3.57 -17.83 12.05
C VAL A 91 -2.82 -17.21 10.86
N LEU A 92 -1.53 -17.52 10.71
CA LEU A 92 -0.67 -16.88 9.71
C LEU A 92 -0.95 -17.37 8.28
N VAL A 93 -1.24 -18.67 8.11
CA VAL A 93 -1.51 -19.27 6.79
C VAL A 93 -2.74 -18.68 6.11
N PRO A 94 -3.91 -18.52 6.75
CA PRO A 94 -5.05 -17.85 6.12
C PRO A 94 -4.77 -16.40 5.73
N MET A 95 -4.03 -15.66 6.56
CA MET A 95 -3.63 -14.29 6.24
C MET A 95 -2.70 -14.25 5.02
N LEU A 96 -1.74 -15.15 4.95
CA LEU A 96 -0.83 -15.28 3.81
C LEU A 96 -1.60 -15.64 2.54
N LEU A 97 -2.53 -16.60 2.63
CA LEU A 97 -3.40 -16.98 1.51
C LEU A 97 -4.28 -15.81 1.04
N ALA A 98 -4.80 -15.00 1.96
CA ALA A 98 -5.59 -13.81 1.61
C ALA A 98 -4.74 -12.79 0.84
N VAL A 99 -3.50 -12.53 1.27
CA VAL A 99 -2.57 -11.63 0.58
C VAL A 99 -2.27 -12.14 -0.84
N VAL A 100 -1.99 -13.44 -0.98
CA VAL A 100 -1.71 -14.06 -2.28
C VAL A 100 -2.96 -14.09 -3.17
N ALA A 101 -4.13 -14.43 -2.62
CA ALA A 101 -5.39 -14.46 -3.36
C ALA A 101 -5.75 -13.08 -3.92
N LEU A 102 -5.60 -12.02 -3.11
CA LEU A 102 -5.83 -10.63 -3.56
C LEU A 102 -4.79 -10.16 -4.58
N ALA A 103 -3.57 -10.69 -4.54
CA ALA A 103 -2.55 -10.42 -5.54
C ALA A 103 -2.89 -11.03 -6.90
N LEU A 104 -3.40 -12.27 -6.90
CA LEU A 104 -3.78 -12.99 -8.13
C LEU A 104 -5.11 -12.51 -8.71
N TYR A 105 -6.05 -12.09 -7.83
CA TYR A 105 -7.39 -11.64 -8.23
C TYR A 105 -7.72 -10.24 -7.68
N PRO A 106 -6.97 -9.19 -8.06
CA PRO A 106 -7.23 -7.82 -7.59
C PRO A 106 -8.60 -7.30 -8.03
N GLN A 107 -9.15 -7.82 -9.12
CA GLN A 107 -10.47 -7.44 -9.65
C GLN A 107 -11.61 -7.67 -8.66
N PHE A 108 -11.49 -8.66 -7.75
CA PHE A 108 -12.51 -8.91 -6.74
C PHE A 108 -12.66 -7.73 -5.76
N ALA A 109 -11.54 -7.13 -5.35
CA ALA A 109 -11.53 -5.95 -4.50
C ALA A 109 -11.90 -4.68 -5.28
N LEU A 110 -11.36 -4.51 -6.49
CA LEU A 110 -11.57 -3.33 -7.33
C LEU A 110 -13.04 -3.17 -7.75
N LYS A 111 -13.70 -4.23 -8.23
CA LYS A 111 -15.12 -4.19 -8.62
C LYS A 111 -16.05 -3.74 -7.49
N ARG A 112 -15.75 -4.09 -6.25
CA ARG A 112 -16.54 -3.63 -5.10
C ARG A 112 -16.33 -2.15 -4.79
N GLY A 113 -15.15 -1.61 -5.12
CA GLY A 113 -14.83 -0.19 -4.96
C GLY A 113 -15.37 0.70 -6.09
N GLU A 114 -15.62 0.15 -7.28
CA GLU A 114 -16.01 0.93 -8.47
C GLU A 114 -17.27 1.76 -8.24
N HIS A 115 -18.31 1.19 -7.62
CA HIS A 115 -19.55 1.91 -7.33
C HIS A 115 -19.35 3.06 -6.35
N ALA A 116 -18.54 2.87 -5.31
CA ALA A 116 -18.24 3.91 -4.33
C ALA A 116 -17.40 5.03 -4.95
N VAL A 117 -16.41 4.67 -5.76
CA VAL A 117 -15.54 5.63 -6.48
C VAL A 117 -16.33 6.40 -7.53
N ALA A 118 -17.19 5.74 -8.31
CA ALA A 118 -18.05 6.39 -9.29
C ALA A 118 -18.97 7.42 -8.64
N GLY A 119 -19.58 7.09 -7.50
CA GLY A 119 -20.41 8.02 -6.72
C GLY A 119 -19.64 9.24 -6.24
N SER A 120 -18.44 9.04 -5.70
CA SER A 120 -17.57 10.12 -5.22
C SER A 120 -17.11 11.04 -6.35
N LEU A 121 -16.76 10.47 -7.51
CA LEU A 121 -16.36 11.23 -8.69
C LEU A 121 -17.52 12.03 -9.26
N ALA A 122 -18.74 11.47 -9.31
CA ALA A 122 -19.93 12.20 -9.75
C ALA A 122 -20.23 13.40 -8.84
N ALA A 123 -20.15 13.22 -7.52
CA ALA A 123 -20.33 14.30 -6.54
C ALA A 123 -19.27 15.39 -6.70
N ALA A 124 -18.00 15.02 -6.87
CA ALA A 124 -16.90 15.97 -7.07
C ALA A 124 -17.06 16.78 -8.37
N LYS A 125 -17.46 16.13 -9.47
CA LYS A 125 -17.74 16.80 -10.74
C LYS A 125 -18.89 17.80 -10.65
N LEU A 126 -19.97 17.44 -9.94
CA LEU A 126 -21.10 18.35 -9.70
C LEU A 126 -20.67 19.57 -8.88
N SER A 127 -19.89 19.36 -7.83
CA SER A 127 -19.35 20.46 -7.01
C SER A 127 -18.46 21.41 -7.83
N GLN A 128 -17.57 20.87 -8.65
CA GLN A 128 -16.74 21.69 -9.54
C GLN A 128 -17.56 22.49 -10.55
N LYS A 129 -18.59 21.86 -11.16
CA LYS A 129 -19.48 22.54 -12.09
C LYS A 129 -20.26 23.67 -11.41
N GLN A 130 -20.75 23.44 -10.19
CA GLN A 130 -21.39 24.50 -9.40
C GLN A 130 -20.45 25.67 -9.10
N GLN A 131 -19.21 25.39 -8.71
CA GLN A 131 -18.21 26.43 -8.45
C GLN A 131 -17.90 27.25 -9.73
N GLN A 132 -17.80 26.60 -10.89
CA GLN A 132 -17.58 27.28 -12.17
C GLN A 132 -18.75 28.17 -12.53
N VAL A 133 -20.00 27.71 -12.38
CA VAL A 133 -21.20 28.52 -12.64
C VAL A 133 -21.27 29.72 -11.69
N VAL A 134 -20.98 29.54 -10.41
CA VAL A 134 -20.96 30.65 -9.44
C VAL A 134 -19.83 31.65 -9.75
N ALA A 135 -18.65 31.16 -10.16
CA ALA A 135 -17.54 32.02 -10.56
C ALA A 135 -17.87 32.85 -11.81
N ALA A 136 -18.47 32.22 -12.84
CA ALA A 136 -18.91 32.88 -14.05
C ALA A 136 -20.00 33.95 -13.75
N ALA A 137 -20.99 33.64 -12.93
CA ALA A 137 -22.03 34.57 -12.52
C ALA A 137 -21.52 35.75 -11.66
N ARG A 138 -20.39 35.60 -10.97
CA ARG A 138 -19.72 36.69 -10.26
C ARG A 138 -18.95 37.61 -11.22
N ALA A 139 -18.23 37.02 -12.18
CA ALA A 139 -17.53 37.80 -13.20
C ALA A 139 -18.49 38.68 -14.04
N ASP A 140 -19.63 38.12 -14.42
CA ASP A 140 -20.68 38.83 -15.17
C ASP A 140 -21.30 40.00 -14.38
N ARG A 141 -21.27 39.91 -13.04
CA ARG A 141 -21.76 41.03 -12.17
C ARG A 141 -20.71 42.12 -11.93
N GLU A 142 -19.43 41.78 -12.00
CA GLU A 142 -18.32 42.72 -11.85
C GLU A 142 -18.08 43.55 -13.11
N ASP A 143 -18.41 42.98 -14.28
CA ASP A 143 -18.29 43.60 -15.58
C ASP A 143 -19.56 44.40 -16.01
N ALA A 144 -20.62 44.37 -15.21
CA ALA A 144 -21.84 45.16 -15.47
C ALA A 144 -21.61 46.64 -15.09
N PRO A 145 -21.85 47.61 -16.03
CA PRO A 145 -21.58 49.02 -15.83
C PRO A 145 -22.44 49.67 -14.75
#